data_644504a3a6f55a8ef8357ae765ec1578
#
_entry.id   644504a3a6f55a8ef8357ae765ec1578
#
_cell.length_a   1.000
_cell.length_b   1.000
_cell.length_c   1.000
_cell.angle_alpha   90.00
_cell.angle_beta   90.00
_cell.angle_gamma   90.00
#
_symmetry.space_group_name_H-M   'P 1'
#
loop_
_entity.id
_entity.type
_entity.pdbx_description
1 polymer ?
#
loop_
_entity_poly.entity_id
_entity_poly.type
_entity_poly.pdbx_seq_one_letter_code
_entity_poly.pdbx_strand_id
1 'polypeptide(L)'
;VVAHTGNPGQVNYAATKSGLIGFSKSLAREVASRNITVNVVAPGFIKTDMTASLSDDQQKAMMENIPLNRFGKVGEVSDTVVFLASNSASYITGETININGGMSMN
;
A
#
# COMPACT_ATOMS: atom_id res chain seq x y z
N VAL A 1 8.67 -2.11 -5.02
CA VAL A 1 8.35 -0.68 -4.99
C VAL A 1 9.63 0.11 -4.90
N VAL A 2 9.83 0.99 -5.83
CA VAL A 2 11.00 1.85 -5.82
C VAL A 2 10.64 3.13 -5.07
N ALA A 3 11.43 3.45 -4.06
CA ALA A 3 11.16 4.58 -3.18
C ALA A 3 12.24 5.67 -3.29
N HIS A 4 12.89 5.82 -4.44
CA HIS A 4 13.96 6.78 -4.63
C HIS A 4 13.51 7.97 -5.46
N THR A 5 13.56 9.15 -4.87
CA THR A 5 13.26 10.38 -5.56
C THR A 5 14.28 10.62 -6.68
N GLY A 6 13.82 11.01 -7.85
CA GLY A 6 14.68 11.25 -8.99
C GLY A 6 15.09 10.00 -9.76
N ASN A 7 14.70 8.83 -9.30
CA ASN A 7 14.95 7.58 -10.01
C ASN A 7 13.85 7.34 -11.05
N PRO A 8 14.19 7.01 -12.31
CA PRO A 8 13.16 6.74 -13.33
C PRO A 8 12.15 5.67 -12.92
N GLY A 9 12.59 4.63 -12.21
CA GLY A 9 11.69 3.60 -11.71
C GLY A 9 10.67 4.15 -10.73
N GLN A 10 11.06 5.10 -9.89
CA GLN A 10 10.16 5.73 -8.94
C GLN A 10 9.13 6.61 -9.66
N VAL A 11 9.53 7.34 -10.71
CA VAL A 11 8.59 8.15 -11.49
C VAL A 11 7.52 7.26 -12.11
N ASN A 12 7.92 6.15 -12.71
CA ASN A 12 6.99 5.18 -13.28
C ASN A 12 6.07 4.57 -12.22
N TYR A 13 6.62 4.25 -11.05
CA TYR A 13 5.83 3.71 -9.96
C TYR A 13 4.79 4.72 -9.47
N ALA A 14 5.18 5.97 -9.28
CA ALA A 14 4.28 7.02 -8.81
C ALA A 14 3.15 7.26 -9.82
N ALA A 15 3.45 7.28 -11.12
CA ALA A 15 2.46 7.42 -12.17
C ALA A 15 1.49 6.23 -12.17
N THR A 16 2.01 5.01 -12.04
CA THR A 16 1.20 3.79 -11.99
C THR A 16 0.27 3.80 -10.77
N LYS A 17 0.80 4.18 -9.61
CA LYS A 17 0.01 4.25 -8.38
C LYS A 17 -1.11 5.28 -8.51
N SER A 18 -0.80 6.47 -9.02
CA SER A 18 -1.80 7.52 -9.23
C SER A 18 -2.88 7.09 -10.22
N GLY A 19 -2.48 6.41 -11.29
CA GLY A 19 -3.42 5.88 -12.28
C GLY A 19 -4.33 4.82 -11.68
N LEU A 20 -3.79 3.92 -10.85
CA LEU A 20 -4.58 2.90 -10.17
C LEU A 20 -5.59 3.52 -9.20
N ILE A 21 -5.17 4.52 -8.44
CA ILE A 21 -6.06 5.21 -7.50
C ILE A 21 -7.18 5.93 -8.25
N GLY A 22 -6.86 6.64 -9.32
CA GLY A 22 -7.87 7.32 -10.13
C GLY A 22 -8.86 6.35 -10.78
N PHE A 23 -8.33 5.27 -11.35
CA PHE A 23 -9.17 4.23 -11.94
C PHE A 23 -10.09 3.59 -10.89
N SER A 24 -9.56 3.26 -9.72
CA SER A 24 -10.35 2.61 -8.67
C SER A 24 -11.47 3.51 -8.14
N LYS A 25 -11.23 4.82 -8.03
CA LYS A 25 -12.26 5.78 -7.63
C LYS A 25 -13.39 5.87 -8.66
N SER A 26 -13.04 5.92 -9.94
CA SER A 26 -14.03 5.93 -11.02
C SER A 26 -14.85 4.64 -11.02
N LEU A 27 -14.17 3.50 -10.86
CA LEU A 27 -14.85 2.20 -10.81
C LEU A 27 -15.74 2.10 -9.58
N ALA A 28 -15.29 2.59 -8.43
CA ALA A 28 -16.09 2.59 -7.21
C ALA A 28 -17.42 3.32 -7.40
N ARG A 29 -17.38 4.48 -8.05
CA ARG A 29 -18.60 5.25 -8.35
C ARG A 29 -19.52 4.50 -9.32
N GLU A 30 -18.93 3.88 -10.33
CA GLU A 30 -19.71 3.17 -11.36
C GLU A 30 -20.45 1.96 -10.81
N VAL A 31 -19.83 1.21 -9.89
CA VAL A 31 -20.44 -0.05 -9.39
C VAL A 31 -21.13 0.09 -8.04
N ALA A 32 -21.14 1.29 -7.47
CA ALA A 32 -21.73 1.53 -6.14
C ALA A 32 -23.22 1.17 -6.09
N SER A 33 -23.95 1.41 -7.16
CA SER A 33 -25.39 1.09 -7.21
C SER A 33 -25.68 -0.41 -7.13
N ARG A 34 -24.66 -1.23 -7.37
CA ARG A 34 -24.75 -2.70 -7.25
C ARG A 34 -24.22 -3.22 -5.93
N ASN A 35 -23.96 -2.33 -4.97
CA ASN A 35 -23.37 -2.66 -3.67
C ASN A 35 -22.00 -3.34 -3.77
N ILE A 36 -21.22 -2.95 -4.77
CA ILE A 36 -19.85 -3.43 -4.95
C ILE A 36 -18.91 -2.33 -4.47
N THR A 37 -17.99 -2.69 -3.60
CA THR A 37 -16.97 -1.76 -3.11
C THR A 37 -15.64 -2.00 -3.82
N VAL A 38 -14.90 -0.91 -4.06
CA VAL A 38 -13.59 -0.96 -4.71
C VAL A 38 -12.63 -0.12 -3.89
N ASN A 39 -11.61 -0.74 -3.37
CA ASN A 39 -10.58 -0.08 -2.56
C ASN A 39 -9.19 -0.50 -3.03
N VAL A 40 -8.20 0.32 -2.74
CA VAL A 40 -6.79 0.04 -3.05
C VAL A 40 -6.05 -0.18 -1.75
N VAL A 41 -5.23 -1.21 -1.71
CA VAL A 41 -4.29 -1.46 -0.61
C VAL A 41 -2.89 -1.12 -1.13
N ALA A 42 -2.20 -0.23 -0.46
CA ALA A 42 -0.88 0.24 -0.86
C ALA A 42 0.14 -0.08 0.24
N PRO A 43 0.81 -1.23 0.16
CA PRO A 43 1.83 -1.59 1.14
C PRO A 43 3.10 -0.74 0.96
N GLY A 44 3.79 -0.46 2.07
CA GLY A 44 5.13 0.06 2.06
C GLY A 44 6.16 -1.07 2.05
N PHE A 45 7.17 -0.98 2.91
CA PHE A 45 8.19 -2.03 3.02
C PHE A 45 7.67 -3.18 3.88
N ILE A 46 7.50 -4.32 3.26
CA ILE A 46 7.00 -5.54 3.89
C ILE A 46 8.14 -6.55 3.98
N LYS A 47 8.24 -7.23 5.11
CA LYS A 47 9.27 -8.26 5.33
C LYS A 47 9.02 -9.44 4.40
N THR A 48 10.00 -9.69 3.53
CA THR A 48 9.98 -10.77 2.55
C THR A 48 11.35 -11.42 2.51
N ASP A 49 11.50 -12.50 1.76
CA ASP A 49 12.81 -13.12 1.55
C ASP A 49 13.79 -12.14 0.92
N MET A 50 13.31 -11.24 0.08
CA MET A 50 14.15 -10.22 -0.55
C MET A 50 14.70 -9.24 0.50
N THR A 51 13.87 -8.76 1.44
CA THR A 51 14.36 -7.89 2.50
C THR A 51 15.28 -8.61 3.46
N ALA A 52 15.03 -9.89 3.72
CA ALA A 52 15.88 -10.70 4.59
C ALA A 52 17.26 -10.93 3.99
N SER A 53 17.40 -10.85 2.67
CA SER A 53 18.71 -10.99 1.99
C SER A 53 19.56 -9.73 2.05
N LEU A 54 19.00 -8.59 2.47
CA LEU A 54 19.73 -7.35 2.63
C LEU A 54 20.61 -7.41 3.89
N SER A 55 21.71 -6.65 3.88
CA SER A 55 22.55 -6.53 5.07
C SER A 55 21.80 -5.82 6.20
N ASP A 56 22.28 -6.01 7.43
CA ASP A 56 21.69 -5.34 8.58
C ASP A 56 21.73 -3.81 8.41
N ASP A 57 22.82 -3.28 7.88
CA ASP A 57 22.96 -1.84 7.64
C ASP A 57 21.95 -1.35 6.60
N GLN A 58 21.75 -2.11 5.55
CA GLN A 58 20.75 -1.77 4.52
C GLN A 58 19.34 -1.79 5.09
N GLN A 59 18.99 -2.84 5.86
CA GLN A 59 17.68 -2.92 6.50
C GLN A 59 17.46 -1.76 7.46
N LYS A 60 18.48 -1.43 8.25
CA LYS A 60 18.41 -0.32 9.21
C LYS A 60 18.20 1.01 8.50
N ALA A 61 18.90 1.24 7.39
CA ALA A 61 18.75 2.47 6.62
C ALA A 61 17.32 2.61 6.06
N MET A 62 16.73 1.51 5.60
CA MET A 62 15.34 1.51 5.14
C MET A 62 14.38 1.83 6.30
N MET A 63 14.59 1.22 7.47
CA MET A 63 13.73 1.41 8.62
C MET A 63 13.77 2.83 9.19
N GLU A 64 14.87 3.56 8.98
CA GLU A 64 14.98 4.94 9.46
C GLU A 64 13.91 5.87 8.87
N ASN A 65 13.41 5.55 7.67
CA ASN A 65 12.36 6.32 7.01
C ASN A 65 10.96 5.88 7.40
N ILE A 66 10.84 4.89 8.27
CA ILE A 66 9.56 4.35 8.71
C ILE A 66 9.32 4.79 10.16
N PRO A 67 8.32 5.63 10.44
CA PRO A 67 8.06 6.06 11.82
C PRO A 67 7.89 4.93 12.83
N LEU A 68 7.25 3.80 12.44
CA LEU A 68 7.16 2.64 13.31
C LEU A 68 8.46 1.85 13.42
N ASN A 69 9.48 2.22 12.64
CA ASN A 69 10.84 1.68 12.70
C ASN A 69 10.91 0.16 12.59
N ARG A 70 10.09 -0.41 11.74
CA ARG A 70 10.10 -1.83 11.40
C ARG A 70 9.44 -2.05 10.04
N PHE A 71 9.77 -3.17 9.40
CA PHE A 71 9.03 -3.62 8.22
C PHE A 71 7.66 -4.14 8.65
N GLY A 72 6.68 -3.96 7.76
CA GLY A 72 5.39 -4.58 7.94
C GLY A 72 5.49 -6.10 7.74
N LYS A 73 4.53 -6.82 8.31
CA LYS A 73 4.40 -8.28 8.13
C LYS A 73 3.41 -8.56 7.01
N VAL A 74 3.63 -9.65 6.28
CA VAL A 74 2.72 -10.07 5.23
C VAL A 74 1.29 -10.20 5.76
N GLY A 75 1.13 -10.73 6.98
CA GLY A 75 -0.17 -10.85 7.62
C GLY A 75 -0.88 -9.51 7.85
N GLU A 76 -0.11 -8.44 8.08
CA GLU A 76 -0.72 -7.12 8.26
C GLU A 76 -1.35 -6.59 6.97
N VAL A 77 -0.81 -6.98 5.81
CA VAL A 77 -1.41 -6.66 4.52
C VAL A 77 -2.63 -7.56 4.26
N SER A 78 -2.47 -8.87 4.44
CA SER A 78 -3.55 -9.81 4.16
C SER A 78 -4.75 -9.61 5.09
N ASP A 79 -4.53 -9.29 6.36
CA ASP A 79 -5.62 -9.01 7.31
C ASP A 79 -6.42 -7.78 6.86
N THR A 80 -5.74 -6.76 6.33
CA THR A 80 -6.43 -5.59 5.80
C THR A 80 -7.28 -5.93 4.58
N VAL A 81 -6.75 -6.74 3.68
CA VAL A 81 -7.50 -7.19 2.49
C VAL A 81 -8.73 -7.99 2.92
N VAL A 82 -8.58 -8.90 3.86
CA VAL A 82 -9.70 -9.70 4.37
C VAL A 82 -10.76 -8.80 5.01
N PHE A 83 -10.34 -7.82 5.81
CA PHE A 83 -11.27 -6.85 6.39
C PHE A 83 -12.06 -6.11 5.30
N LEU A 84 -11.35 -5.57 4.30
CA LEU A 84 -12.01 -4.82 3.22
C LEU A 84 -12.97 -5.69 2.40
N ALA A 85 -12.73 -6.99 2.32
CA ALA A 85 -13.60 -7.93 1.63
C ALA A 85 -14.77 -8.40 2.49
N SER A 86 -14.82 -8.01 3.75
CA SER A 86 -15.85 -8.47 4.70
C SER A 86 -17.05 -7.53 4.74
N ASN A 87 -18.14 -8.03 5.33
CA ASN A 87 -19.33 -7.22 5.58
C ASN A 87 -19.06 -6.04 6.51
N SER A 88 -18.04 -6.15 7.36
CA SER A 88 -17.64 -5.05 8.26
C SER A 88 -17.15 -3.81 7.52
N ALA A 89 -16.74 -3.99 6.27
CA ALA A 89 -16.26 -2.90 5.42
C ALA A 89 -17.27 -2.51 4.34
N SER A 90 -18.54 -2.87 4.50
CA SER A 90 -19.54 -2.68 3.44
C SER A 90 -19.84 -1.22 3.11
N TYR A 91 -19.46 -0.28 3.98
CA TYR A 91 -19.63 1.16 3.73
C TYR A 91 -18.32 1.85 3.35
N ILE A 92 -17.28 1.09 3.04
CA ILE A 92 -15.95 1.60 2.64
C ILE A 92 -15.77 1.34 1.16
N THR A 93 -15.66 2.39 0.37
CA THR A 93 -15.39 2.28 -1.07
C THR A 93 -14.64 3.52 -1.56
N GLY A 94 -13.85 3.35 -2.60
CA GLY A 94 -13.07 4.44 -3.18
C GLY A 94 -11.87 4.88 -2.36
N GLU A 95 -11.50 4.11 -1.34
CA GLU A 95 -10.41 4.45 -0.42
C GLU A 95 -9.10 3.78 -0.83
N THR A 96 -8.00 4.46 -0.52
CA THR A 96 -6.66 3.87 -0.59
C THR A 96 -6.16 3.71 0.84
N ILE A 97 -5.90 2.47 1.23
CA ILE A 97 -5.40 2.15 2.56
C ILE A 97 -3.90 1.94 2.48
N ASN A 98 -3.15 2.86 3.06
CA ASN A 98 -1.70 2.75 3.13
C ASN A 98 -1.29 1.89 4.32
N ILE A 99 -0.45 0.88 4.08
CA ILE A 99 0.05 -0.04 5.11
C ILE A 99 1.56 0.08 5.08
N ASN A 100 2.10 1.12 5.70
CA ASN A 100 3.49 1.52 5.51
C ASN A 100 4.19 2.00 6.78
N GLY A 101 3.60 1.78 7.94
CA GLY A 101 4.22 2.19 9.20
C GLY A 101 4.40 3.71 9.36
N GLY A 102 3.66 4.50 8.59
CA GLY A 102 3.73 5.95 8.63
C GLY A 102 4.76 6.55 7.67
N MET A 103 5.40 5.72 6.84
CA MET A 103 6.43 6.19 5.91
C MET A 103 5.91 7.27 4.96
N SER A 104 4.65 7.20 4.60
CA SER A 104 3.96 8.21 3.80
C SER A 104 2.59 8.44 4.42
N MET A 105 2.27 9.70 4.68
CA MET A 105 0.99 10.08 5.28
C MET A 105 0.25 10.99 4.30
N ASN A 106 -0.97 10.62 4.00
CA ASN A 106 -1.84 11.39 3.11
C ASN A 106 -3.02 11.96 3.89
#